data_8e161b146019e842902da9ba563f73a9
#
_entry.id   8e161b146019e842902da9ba563f73a9
#
_cell.length_a   1.000
_cell.length_b   1.000
_cell.length_c   1.000
_cell.angle_alpha   90.00
_cell.angle_beta   90.00
_cell.angle_gamma   90.00
#
_symmetry.space_group_name_H-M   'P 1'
#
loop_
_entity.id
_entity.type
_entity.pdbx_description
1 polymer ?
#
loop_
_entity_poly.entity_id
_entity_poly.type
_entity_poly.pdbx_seq_one_letter_code
_entity_poly.pdbx_strand_id
1 'polypeptide(L)'
;MLHYALGNPLVRALTLASRSFIESPPDGFAEATLGHTKPTLVHAREEELPALDALGAAIAPFATLERVGEAEILELCPVMRVGAEGAVAALVDRNAIKLDSDALLQGYARTLRHNRGAVVTGARVVALDRKNAIWTAVTERGERFSASIVVNAAGSWADSIAKLAGVAPVGLKPKRRTIITFDGPDGVDVTSWPFVKTVGEELYFAPESGRLFASPMDEVPSEPTDAQPDDYEVALAAHRVEQRTTMEVKRIVHKWAGLRTFAPDNKPVVGFAPDAEGFFWLAGQGGSGLQTSPAMAQLAASLIVDSRCLIADVKMEDLTPRRFLRQPA
;
A
#
# COMPACT_ATOMS: atom_id res chain seq x y z
N MET A 1 4.34 -6.47 -0.20
CA MET A 1 5.81 -6.28 -0.30
C MET A 1 6.21 -5.05 0.51
N LEU A 2 7.33 -5.13 1.22
CA LEU A 2 8.06 -3.95 1.70
C LEU A 2 9.26 -3.77 0.77
N HIS A 3 9.23 -2.70 -0.02
CA HIS A 3 10.28 -2.35 -0.98
C HIS A 3 10.23 -0.85 -1.28
N TYR A 4 11.30 -0.29 -1.83
CA TYR A 4 11.44 1.15 -2.05
C TYR A 4 11.11 1.60 -3.48
N ALA A 5 10.80 0.68 -4.38
CA ALA A 5 10.40 1.00 -5.75
C ALA A 5 8.93 1.47 -5.88
N LEU A 6 8.33 1.88 -4.76
CA LEU A 6 6.96 2.38 -4.69
C LEU A 6 6.92 3.74 -3.98
N GLY A 7 6.12 4.64 -4.51
CA GLY A 7 5.79 5.92 -3.88
C GLY A 7 6.88 7.00 -4.01
N ASN A 8 6.60 8.12 -3.40
CA ASN A 8 7.44 9.31 -3.33
C ASN A 8 8.47 9.22 -2.17
N PRO A 9 9.39 10.18 -2.01
CA PRO A 9 10.39 10.17 -0.94
C PRO A 9 9.81 10.03 0.47
N LEU A 10 8.64 10.65 0.75
CA LEU A 10 7.96 10.55 2.03
C LEU A 10 7.51 9.10 2.31
N VAL A 11 6.93 8.42 1.32
CA VAL A 11 6.52 7.01 1.44
C VAL A 11 7.73 6.11 1.66
N ARG A 12 8.87 6.39 1.00
CA ARG A 12 10.12 5.66 1.22
C ARG A 12 10.67 5.85 2.63
N ALA A 13 10.63 7.08 3.17
CA ALA A 13 11.03 7.35 4.56
C ALA A 13 10.14 6.62 5.57
N LEU A 14 8.82 6.62 5.37
CA LEU A 14 7.88 5.86 6.19
C LEU A 14 8.10 4.34 6.08
N THR A 15 8.44 3.84 4.89
CA THR A 15 8.80 2.44 4.66
C THR A 15 10.07 2.06 5.42
N LEU A 16 11.11 2.90 5.35
CA LEU A 16 12.34 2.70 6.10
C LEU A 16 12.09 2.68 7.62
N ALA A 17 11.33 3.65 8.11
CA ALA A 17 10.97 3.73 9.53
C ALA A 17 10.11 2.54 10.01
N SER A 18 9.39 1.87 9.11
CA SER A 18 8.57 0.70 9.43
C SER A 18 9.37 -0.61 9.46
N ARG A 19 10.53 -0.64 8.83
CA ARG A 19 11.27 -1.87 8.54
C ARG A 19 11.65 -2.64 9.80
N SER A 20 12.23 -1.97 10.79
CA SER A 20 12.68 -2.59 12.04
C SER A 20 11.54 -3.27 12.80
N PHE A 21 10.35 -2.67 12.81
CA PHE A 21 9.17 -3.28 13.42
C PHE A 21 8.73 -4.56 12.69
N ILE A 22 8.82 -4.57 11.37
CA ILE A 22 8.43 -5.74 10.57
C ILE A 22 9.45 -6.89 10.73
N GLU A 23 10.74 -6.57 10.79
CA GLU A 23 11.81 -7.54 10.97
C GLU A 23 11.88 -8.09 12.41
N SER A 24 11.54 -7.26 13.39
CA SER A 24 11.61 -7.58 14.82
C SER A 24 10.45 -6.92 15.57
N PRO A 25 9.22 -7.45 15.42
CA PRO A 25 8.07 -6.91 16.13
C PRO A 25 8.22 -7.07 17.64
N PRO A 26 7.56 -6.22 18.44
CA PRO A 26 7.54 -6.37 19.89
C PRO A 26 7.06 -7.75 20.35
N ASP A 27 7.56 -8.22 21.47
CA ASP A 27 7.16 -9.50 22.07
C ASP A 27 5.64 -9.60 22.22
N GLY A 28 5.07 -10.72 21.78
CA GLY A 28 3.63 -10.98 21.83
C GLY A 28 2.79 -10.28 20.75
N PHE A 29 3.41 -9.47 19.86
CA PHE A 29 2.68 -8.85 18.76
C PHE A 29 2.20 -9.87 17.72
N ALA A 30 3.04 -10.79 17.32
CA ALA A 30 2.71 -11.84 16.34
C ALA A 30 3.25 -13.21 16.80
N GLU A 31 2.55 -14.27 16.40
CA GLU A 31 2.97 -15.66 16.66
C GLU A 31 3.88 -16.20 15.56
N ALA A 32 3.80 -15.59 14.38
CA ALA A 32 4.63 -15.89 13.22
C ALA A 32 5.39 -14.64 12.77
N THR A 33 6.40 -14.82 11.91
CA THR A 33 7.12 -13.72 11.30
C THR A 33 6.17 -12.86 10.47
N LEU A 34 6.34 -11.53 10.52
CA LEU A 34 5.53 -10.59 9.74
C LEU A 34 5.88 -10.56 8.25
N GLY A 35 6.83 -11.34 7.85
CA GLY A 35 7.25 -11.50 6.47
C GLY A 35 8.57 -12.25 6.35
N HIS A 36 8.98 -12.49 5.13
CA HIS A 36 10.25 -13.14 4.80
C HIS A 36 10.91 -12.41 3.63
N THR A 37 12.24 -12.53 3.55
CA THR A 37 13.00 -11.95 2.46
C THR A 37 12.51 -12.49 1.12
N LYS A 38 12.19 -11.59 0.22
CA LYS A 38 11.76 -11.86 -1.14
C LYS A 38 12.32 -10.76 -2.03
N PRO A 39 13.32 -11.05 -2.87
CA PRO A 39 13.90 -10.03 -3.76
C PRO A 39 12.84 -9.35 -4.62
N THR A 40 13.06 -8.07 -4.91
CA THR A 40 12.32 -7.38 -5.98
C THR A 40 13.24 -7.16 -7.17
N LEU A 41 12.69 -7.29 -8.36
CA LEU A 41 13.34 -7.06 -9.63
C LEU A 41 12.52 -6.04 -10.41
N VAL A 42 13.05 -4.82 -10.55
CA VAL A 42 12.43 -3.78 -11.36
C VAL A 42 13.19 -3.70 -12.68
N HIS A 43 12.57 -4.17 -13.76
CA HIS A 43 13.23 -4.27 -15.06
C HIS A 43 12.83 -3.16 -16.01
N ALA A 44 13.70 -2.92 -17.00
CA ALA A 44 13.52 -1.93 -18.05
C ALA A 44 13.91 -2.50 -19.42
N ARG A 45 13.21 -2.08 -20.45
CA ARG A 45 13.65 -2.16 -21.85
C ARG A 45 14.66 -1.07 -22.15
N GLU A 46 15.25 -1.08 -23.33
CA GLU A 46 16.26 -0.09 -23.75
C GLU A 46 15.75 1.35 -23.61
N GLU A 47 14.57 1.63 -24.12
CA GLU A 47 13.94 2.95 -24.06
C GLU A 47 13.55 3.41 -22.64
N GLU A 48 13.44 2.46 -21.69
CA GLU A 48 13.07 2.70 -20.29
C GLU A 48 14.30 2.90 -19.37
N LEU A 49 15.53 2.74 -19.86
CA LEU A 49 16.76 2.86 -19.07
C LEU A 49 16.88 4.19 -18.32
N PRO A 50 16.55 5.35 -18.90
CA PRO A 50 16.57 6.61 -18.15
C PRO A 50 15.64 6.61 -16.93
N ALA A 51 14.47 5.97 -17.03
CA ALA A 51 13.54 5.83 -15.92
C ALA A 51 14.08 4.89 -14.84
N LEU A 52 14.76 3.81 -15.23
CA LEU A 52 15.42 2.88 -14.30
C LEU A 52 16.54 3.57 -13.53
N ASP A 53 17.37 4.38 -14.19
CA ASP A 53 18.45 5.14 -13.57
C ASP A 53 17.90 6.19 -12.60
N ALA A 54 16.86 6.92 -13.00
CA ALA A 54 16.17 7.87 -12.12
C ALA A 54 15.56 7.20 -10.89
N LEU A 55 14.97 6.00 -11.05
CA LEU A 55 14.45 5.22 -9.94
C LEU A 55 15.58 4.79 -9.00
N GLY A 56 16.70 4.30 -9.53
CA GLY A 56 17.88 3.91 -8.75
C GLY A 56 18.41 5.07 -7.91
N ALA A 57 18.59 6.24 -8.53
CA ALA A 57 19.02 7.45 -7.83
C ALA A 57 18.03 7.88 -6.73
N ALA A 58 16.73 7.77 -6.99
CA ALA A 58 15.69 8.11 -6.02
C ALA A 58 15.58 7.12 -4.83
N ILE A 59 16.07 5.89 -4.98
CA ILE A 59 16.06 4.85 -3.93
C ILE A 59 17.38 4.85 -3.14
N ALA A 60 18.49 5.25 -3.75
CA ALA A 60 19.84 5.20 -3.13
C ALA A 60 19.92 5.73 -1.68
N PRO A 61 19.17 6.77 -1.26
CA PRO A 61 19.16 7.20 0.14
C PRO A 61 18.50 6.20 1.12
N PHE A 62 17.73 5.24 0.63
CA PHE A 62 16.91 4.34 1.45
C PHE A 62 17.37 2.89 1.40
N ALA A 63 17.93 2.45 0.29
CA ALA A 63 18.38 1.07 0.10
C ALA A 63 19.48 0.97 -0.96
N THR A 64 20.31 -0.07 -0.82
CA THR A 64 21.28 -0.44 -1.84
C THR A 64 20.59 -1.38 -2.84
N LEU A 65 20.63 -1.01 -4.11
CA LEU A 65 20.12 -1.82 -5.21
C LEU A 65 21.29 -2.30 -6.06
N GLU A 66 21.18 -3.51 -6.57
CA GLU A 66 22.09 -4.06 -7.57
C GLU A 66 21.54 -3.78 -8.97
N ARG A 67 22.39 -3.28 -9.86
CA ARG A 67 22.08 -3.19 -11.29
C ARG A 67 22.54 -4.47 -11.96
N VAL A 68 21.62 -5.16 -12.62
CA VAL A 68 21.86 -6.45 -13.26
C VAL A 68 21.51 -6.41 -14.74
N GLY A 69 22.19 -7.24 -15.54
CA GLY A 69 21.93 -7.43 -16.96
C GLY A 69 21.08 -8.65 -17.25
N GLU A 70 20.93 -8.95 -18.54
CA GLU A 70 20.07 -10.01 -19.08
C GLU A 70 20.33 -11.39 -18.48
N ALA A 71 21.59 -11.80 -18.35
CA ALA A 71 21.95 -13.13 -17.82
C ALA A 71 21.43 -13.32 -16.40
N GLU A 72 21.64 -12.33 -15.54
CA GLU A 72 21.22 -12.39 -14.12
C GLU A 72 19.72 -12.23 -13.97
N ILE A 73 19.06 -11.47 -14.86
CA ILE A 73 17.59 -11.43 -14.92
C ILE A 73 17.02 -12.84 -15.14
N LEU A 74 17.61 -13.59 -16.09
CA LEU A 74 17.19 -14.96 -16.39
C LEU A 74 17.52 -15.95 -15.27
N GLU A 75 18.63 -15.76 -14.53
CA GLU A 75 18.93 -16.55 -13.33
C GLU A 75 17.88 -16.34 -12.24
N LEU A 76 17.44 -15.10 -12.02
CA LEU A 76 16.46 -14.75 -11.00
C LEU A 76 15.02 -15.16 -11.40
N CYS A 77 14.69 -15.00 -12.67
CA CYS A 77 13.36 -15.29 -13.21
C CYS A 77 13.47 -15.81 -14.66
N PRO A 78 13.57 -17.12 -14.86
CA PRO A 78 13.90 -17.74 -16.16
C PRO A 78 12.90 -17.49 -17.29
N VAL A 79 11.71 -17.06 -16.94
CA VAL A 79 10.61 -16.79 -17.91
C VAL A 79 10.63 -15.37 -18.47
N MET A 80 11.53 -14.51 -18.01
CA MET A 80 11.60 -13.13 -18.50
C MET A 80 12.01 -13.10 -19.99
N ARG A 81 11.39 -12.23 -20.76
CA ARG A 81 11.92 -11.85 -22.06
C ARG A 81 13.06 -10.85 -21.85
N VAL A 82 14.19 -11.10 -22.46
CA VAL A 82 15.37 -10.22 -22.41
C VAL A 82 15.83 -9.83 -23.81
N GLY A 83 16.78 -8.90 -23.89
CA GLY A 83 17.32 -8.41 -25.16
C GLY A 83 16.39 -7.44 -25.89
N ALA A 84 16.48 -7.41 -27.22
CA ALA A 84 15.81 -6.41 -28.06
C ALA A 84 14.29 -6.33 -27.87
N GLU A 85 13.64 -7.43 -27.50
CA GLU A 85 12.19 -7.49 -27.30
C GLU A 85 11.79 -7.54 -25.81
N GLY A 86 12.74 -7.44 -24.91
CA GLY A 86 12.51 -7.65 -23.48
C GLY A 86 13.29 -6.71 -22.57
N ALA A 87 13.59 -7.19 -21.38
CA ALA A 87 14.39 -6.46 -20.41
C ALA A 87 15.88 -6.49 -20.81
N VAL A 88 16.55 -5.34 -20.77
CA VAL A 88 17.99 -5.23 -20.98
C VAL A 88 18.76 -4.99 -19.68
N ALA A 89 18.07 -4.45 -18.67
CA ALA A 89 18.62 -4.23 -17.33
C ALA A 89 17.52 -4.27 -16.27
N ALA A 90 17.92 -4.51 -15.02
CA ALA A 90 17.03 -4.38 -13.88
C ALA A 90 17.77 -3.81 -12.67
N LEU A 91 16.98 -3.28 -11.70
CA LEU A 91 17.42 -3.00 -10.34
C LEU A 91 16.86 -4.07 -9.42
N VAL A 92 17.70 -4.67 -8.61
CA VAL A 92 17.35 -5.74 -7.68
C VAL A 92 17.55 -5.25 -6.24
N ASP A 93 16.49 -5.31 -5.43
CA ASP A 93 16.56 -5.22 -3.98
C ASP A 93 16.50 -6.63 -3.39
N ARG A 94 17.64 -7.17 -2.98
CA ARG A 94 17.71 -8.53 -2.41
C ARG A 94 17.14 -8.60 -0.99
N ASN A 95 16.99 -7.44 -0.34
CA ASN A 95 16.51 -7.35 1.04
C ASN A 95 15.05 -6.93 1.15
N ALA A 96 14.31 -6.86 0.06
CA ALA A 96 12.89 -6.61 0.11
C ALA A 96 12.16 -7.75 0.86
N ILE A 97 11.01 -7.44 1.46
CA ILE A 97 10.28 -8.37 2.31
C ILE A 97 8.89 -8.62 1.73
N LYS A 98 8.54 -9.88 1.54
CA LYS A 98 7.15 -10.27 1.32
C LYS A 98 6.45 -10.28 2.67
N LEU A 99 5.51 -9.34 2.85
CA LEU A 99 4.75 -9.18 4.08
C LEU A 99 3.67 -10.25 4.20
N ASP A 100 3.50 -10.78 5.41
CA ASP A 100 2.28 -11.47 5.81
C ASP A 100 1.28 -10.43 6.30
N SER A 101 0.34 -10.08 5.44
CA SER A 101 -0.66 -9.04 5.73
C SER A 101 -1.66 -9.46 6.80
N ASP A 102 -1.97 -10.75 6.89
CA ASP A 102 -2.87 -11.26 7.93
C ASP A 102 -2.18 -11.28 9.29
N ALA A 103 -0.94 -11.80 9.38
CA ALA A 103 -0.16 -11.78 10.62
C ALA A 103 -0.01 -10.34 11.17
N LEU A 104 0.25 -9.37 10.29
CA LEU A 104 0.35 -7.96 10.66
C LEU A 104 -0.99 -7.41 11.19
N LEU A 105 -2.09 -7.66 10.48
CA LEU A 105 -3.44 -7.23 10.89
C LEU A 105 -3.85 -7.87 12.21
N GLN A 106 -3.67 -9.19 12.36
CA GLN A 106 -3.99 -9.90 13.60
C GLN A 106 -3.12 -9.46 14.77
N GLY A 107 -1.86 -9.11 14.51
CA GLY A 107 -0.95 -8.54 15.51
C GLY A 107 -1.51 -7.24 16.09
N TYR A 108 -1.91 -6.30 15.24
CA TYR A 108 -2.57 -5.05 15.68
C TYR A 108 -3.87 -5.32 16.43
N ALA A 109 -4.73 -6.19 15.91
CA ALA A 109 -6.01 -6.52 16.54
C ALA A 109 -5.82 -7.18 17.91
N ARG A 110 -4.83 -8.04 18.08
CA ARG A 110 -4.45 -8.68 19.34
C ARG A 110 -3.95 -7.64 20.35
N THR A 111 -3.03 -6.78 19.94
CA THR A 111 -2.48 -5.71 20.76
C THR A 111 -3.57 -4.75 21.24
N LEU A 112 -4.50 -4.39 20.35
CA LEU A 112 -5.65 -3.56 20.69
C LEU A 112 -6.49 -4.23 21.80
N ARG A 113 -6.84 -5.51 21.65
CA ARG A 113 -7.65 -6.25 22.65
C ARG A 113 -6.90 -6.41 23.98
N HIS A 114 -5.59 -6.68 23.92
CA HIS A 114 -4.76 -6.78 25.13
C HIS A 114 -4.78 -5.46 25.93
N ASN A 115 -4.81 -4.33 25.24
CA ASN A 115 -4.93 -2.99 25.82
C ASN A 115 -6.39 -2.57 26.08
N ARG A 116 -7.34 -3.53 26.20
CA ARG A 116 -8.76 -3.31 26.49
C ARG A 116 -9.52 -2.55 25.39
N GLY A 117 -8.97 -2.46 24.19
CA GLY A 117 -9.68 -1.97 23.03
C GLY A 117 -10.60 -3.04 22.44
N ALA A 118 -11.52 -2.64 21.56
CA ALA A 118 -12.45 -3.53 20.89
C ALA A 118 -12.43 -3.33 19.37
N VAL A 119 -12.59 -4.44 18.64
CA VAL A 119 -12.90 -4.43 17.21
C VAL A 119 -14.35 -4.84 17.05
N VAL A 120 -15.18 -3.95 16.54
CA VAL A 120 -16.61 -4.17 16.31
C VAL A 120 -16.84 -4.31 14.80
N THR A 121 -17.20 -5.49 14.35
CA THR A 121 -17.50 -5.80 12.95
C THR A 121 -18.99 -5.63 12.63
N GLY A 122 -19.33 -5.43 11.34
CA GLY A 122 -20.72 -5.20 10.93
C GLY A 122 -21.31 -3.90 11.50
N ALA A 123 -20.46 -2.94 11.87
CA ALA A 123 -20.81 -1.68 12.52
C ALA A 123 -20.58 -0.49 11.56
N ARG A 124 -21.26 -0.50 10.40
CA ARG A 124 -21.20 0.59 9.45
C ARG A 124 -21.70 1.88 10.07
N VAL A 125 -20.84 2.91 10.11
CA VAL A 125 -21.19 4.23 10.62
C VAL A 125 -22.05 4.98 9.61
N VAL A 126 -23.20 5.48 10.08
CA VAL A 126 -24.19 6.21 9.27
C VAL A 126 -24.42 7.64 9.76
N ALA A 127 -24.02 7.96 10.98
CA ALA A 127 -24.00 9.33 11.51
C ALA A 127 -22.79 9.52 12.44
N LEU A 128 -22.28 10.74 12.47
CA LEU A 128 -21.16 11.13 13.31
C LEU A 128 -21.34 12.58 13.76
N ASP A 129 -21.67 12.77 15.02
CA ASP A 129 -22.01 14.06 15.61
C ASP A 129 -21.07 14.40 16.77
N ARG A 130 -20.81 15.70 16.98
CA ARG A 130 -20.05 16.19 18.12
C ARG A 130 -20.90 17.09 19.01
N LYS A 131 -21.00 16.72 20.29
CA LYS A 131 -21.71 17.54 21.29
C LYS A 131 -20.91 17.53 22.59
N ASN A 132 -20.76 18.71 23.21
CA ASN A 132 -20.02 18.87 24.48
C ASN A 132 -18.62 18.23 24.45
N ALA A 133 -17.85 18.49 23.38
CA ALA A 133 -16.50 17.96 23.15
C ALA A 133 -16.43 16.43 22.96
N ILE A 134 -17.55 15.73 22.85
CA ILE A 134 -17.63 14.29 22.63
C ILE A 134 -18.19 13.98 21.25
N TRP A 135 -17.46 13.20 20.48
CA TRP A 135 -17.93 12.60 19.24
C TRP A 135 -18.80 11.39 19.53
N THR A 136 -19.87 11.23 18.80
CA THR A 136 -20.73 10.04 18.85
C THR A 136 -20.95 9.49 17.44
N ALA A 137 -20.44 8.30 17.19
CA ALA A 137 -20.71 7.52 15.99
C ALA A 137 -21.94 6.65 16.19
N VAL A 138 -22.84 6.63 15.20
CA VAL A 138 -24.04 5.79 15.18
C VAL A 138 -23.92 4.82 14.01
N THR A 139 -24.15 3.53 14.28
CA THR A 139 -24.13 2.48 13.26
C THR A 139 -25.50 2.28 12.63
N GLU A 140 -25.53 1.58 11.48
CA GLU A 140 -26.80 1.15 10.84
C GLU A 140 -27.72 0.37 11.77
N ARG A 141 -27.17 -0.32 12.79
CA ARG A 141 -27.92 -1.08 13.79
C ARG A 141 -28.38 -0.23 14.98
N GLY A 142 -28.09 1.07 14.95
CA GLY A 142 -28.44 2.00 16.04
C GLY A 142 -27.48 1.96 17.24
N GLU A 143 -26.40 1.19 17.19
CA GLU A 143 -25.37 1.19 18.22
C GLU A 143 -24.67 2.55 18.26
N ARG A 144 -24.26 2.99 19.44
CA ARG A 144 -23.62 4.30 19.65
C ARG A 144 -22.29 4.14 20.33
N PHE A 145 -21.26 4.74 19.77
CA PHE A 145 -19.91 4.77 20.30
C PHE A 145 -19.49 6.23 20.53
N SER A 146 -19.00 6.55 21.71
CA SER A 146 -18.66 7.93 22.07
C SER A 146 -17.22 8.03 22.54
N ALA A 147 -16.50 9.06 22.08
CA ALA A 147 -15.13 9.37 22.47
C ALA A 147 -14.81 10.85 22.31
N SER A 148 -13.77 11.34 22.97
CA SER A 148 -13.26 12.71 22.77
C SER A 148 -12.55 12.90 21.44
N ILE A 149 -11.98 11.83 20.88
CA ILE A 149 -11.27 11.82 19.60
C ILE A 149 -11.86 10.73 18.70
N VAL A 150 -12.11 11.06 17.45
CA VAL A 150 -12.43 10.12 16.40
C VAL A 150 -11.30 10.09 15.37
N VAL A 151 -10.81 8.89 15.04
CA VAL A 151 -9.80 8.68 14.02
C VAL A 151 -10.50 8.16 12.76
N ASN A 152 -10.49 8.98 11.71
CA ASN A 152 -11.02 8.61 10.41
C ASN A 152 -9.95 7.83 9.61
N ALA A 153 -9.98 6.52 9.72
CA ALA A 153 -9.14 5.57 9.00
C ALA A 153 -9.96 4.75 7.99
N ALA A 154 -11.03 5.34 7.44
CA ALA A 154 -12.02 4.64 6.62
C ALA A 154 -11.58 4.40 5.16
N GLY A 155 -10.29 4.52 4.84
CA GLY A 155 -9.74 4.21 3.51
C GLY A 155 -10.44 5.01 2.40
N SER A 156 -11.04 4.33 1.43
CA SER A 156 -11.76 4.97 0.33
C SER A 156 -13.01 5.74 0.77
N TRP A 157 -13.60 5.39 1.92
CA TRP A 157 -14.77 6.08 2.48
C TRP A 157 -14.41 7.27 3.38
N ALA A 158 -13.14 7.61 3.55
CA ALA A 158 -12.74 8.62 4.53
C ALA A 158 -13.35 10.02 4.24
N ASP A 159 -13.45 10.46 2.98
CA ASP A 159 -14.14 11.70 2.65
C ASP A 159 -15.67 11.61 2.91
N SER A 160 -16.26 10.43 2.78
CA SER A 160 -17.67 10.20 3.11
C SER A 160 -17.91 10.30 4.63
N ILE A 161 -17.02 9.73 5.43
CA ILE A 161 -17.06 9.88 6.90
C ILE A 161 -16.86 11.33 7.33
N ALA A 162 -15.94 12.06 6.68
CA ALA A 162 -15.75 13.49 6.96
C ALA A 162 -17.04 14.29 6.69
N LYS A 163 -17.71 14.02 5.56
CA LYS A 163 -19.02 14.65 5.25
C LYS A 163 -20.08 14.35 6.31
N LEU A 164 -20.17 13.10 6.79
CA LEU A 164 -21.09 12.73 7.89
C LEU A 164 -20.79 13.51 9.16
N ALA A 165 -19.53 13.84 9.41
CA ALA A 165 -19.08 14.60 10.58
C ALA A 165 -19.18 16.12 10.41
N GLY A 166 -19.61 16.62 9.25
CA GLY A 166 -19.57 18.06 8.94
C GLY A 166 -18.15 18.63 8.77
N VAL A 167 -17.16 17.75 8.52
CA VAL A 167 -15.74 18.10 8.32
C VAL A 167 -15.46 18.23 6.82
N ALA A 168 -14.65 19.21 6.45
CA ALA A 168 -14.27 19.44 5.06
C ALA A 168 -13.51 18.22 4.50
N PRO A 169 -13.96 17.62 3.37
CA PRO A 169 -13.22 16.57 2.69
C PRO A 169 -11.87 17.04 2.19
N VAL A 170 -10.89 16.15 2.14
CA VAL A 170 -9.54 16.45 1.63
C VAL A 170 -9.38 16.15 0.14
N GLY A 171 -10.40 15.61 -0.51
CA GLY A 171 -10.41 15.32 -1.95
C GLY A 171 -9.75 14.00 -2.30
N LEU A 172 -9.97 12.98 -1.47
CA LEU A 172 -9.44 11.63 -1.71
C LEU A 172 -9.96 11.04 -3.02
N LYS A 173 -9.07 10.36 -3.73
CA LYS A 173 -9.34 9.72 -5.02
C LYS A 173 -9.10 8.23 -4.92
N PRO A 174 -10.17 7.42 -4.70
CA PRO A 174 -10.05 5.97 -4.81
C PRO A 174 -9.79 5.57 -6.25
N LYS A 175 -8.88 4.62 -6.44
CA LYS A 175 -8.53 4.04 -7.74
C LYS A 175 -8.54 2.52 -7.63
N ARG A 176 -9.22 1.85 -8.56
CA ARG A 176 -9.27 0.40 -8.62
C ARG A 176 -7.92 -0.16 -9.05
N ARG A 177 -7.54 -1.28 -8.42
CA ARG A 177 -6.38 -2.09 -8.76
C ARG A 177 -6.81 -3.54 -8.87
N THR A 178 -6.63 -4.11 -10.06
CA THR A 178 -6.99 -5.49 -10.40
C THR A 178 -5.82 -6.43 -10.17
N ILE A 179 -6.12 -7.61 -9.66
CA ILE A 179 -5.19 -8.71 -9.46
C ILE A 179 -5.80 -9.97 -10.09
N ILE A 180 -4.97 -10.73 -10.77
CA ILE A 180 -5.28 -12.09 -11.23
C ILE A 180 -4.32 -13.08 -10.60
N THR A 181 -4.75 -14.34 -10.43
CA THR A 181 -3.85 -15.46 -10.16
C THR A 181 -3.96 -16.51 -11.27
N PHE A 182 -2.85 -17.12 -11.59
CA PHE A 182 -2.73 -18.14 -12.63
C PHE A 182 -1.63 -19.13 -12.29
N ASP A 183 -1.65 -20.30 -12.94
CA ASP A 183 -0.64 -21.32 -12.74
C ASP A 183 0.66 -20.92 -13.47
N GLY A 184 1.81 -21.17 -12.85
CA GLY A 184 3.12 -21.01 -13.48
C GLY A 184 3.36 -22.07 -14.56
N PRO A 185 4.55 -22.08 -15.22
CA PRO A 185 4.90 -23.10 -16.19
C PRO A 185 4.84 -24.51 -15.60
N ASP A 186 4.40 -25.46 -16.40
CA ASP A 186 4.23 -26.85 -15.96
C ASP A 186 5.54 -27.45 -15.43
N GLY A 187 5.51 -27.99 -14.23
CA GLY A 187 6.65 -28.66 -13.58
C GLY A 187 7.75 -27.72 -13.05
N VAL A 188 7.53 -26.40 -13.05
CA VAL A 188 8.48 -25.42 -12.52
C VAL A 188 8.06 -24.94 -11.14
N ASP A 189 8.99 -25.02 -10.18
CA ASP A 189 8.81 -24.37 -8.88
C ASP A 189 9.06 -22.87 -9.00
N VAL A 190 8.00 -22.09 -8.91
CA VAL A 190 8.03 -20.61 -9.00
C VAL A 190 8.30 -19.94 -7.65
N THR A 191 8.34 -20.69 -6.54
CA THR A 191 8.37 -20.13 -5.18
C THR A 191 9.59 -19.28 -4.88
N SER A 192 10.72 -19.55 -5.56
CA SER A 192 11.97 -18.79 -5.42
C SER A 192 12.01 -17.50 -6.23
N TRP A 193 11.11 -17.31 -7.21
CA TRP A 193 11.14 -16.13 -8.08
C TRP A 193 10.92 -14.83 -7.30
N PRO A 194 11.53 -13.72 -7.75
CA PRO A 194 11.35 -12.42 -7.13
C PRO A 194 9.93 -11.85 -7.34
N PHE A 195 9.63 -10.77 -6.66
CA PHE A 195 8.58 -9.86 -7.07
C PHE A 195 9.10 -9.06 -8.27
N VAL A 196 8.54 -9.28 -9.43
CA VAL A 196 8.94 -8.63 -10.69
C VAL A 196 8.02 -7.45 -10.99
N LYS A 197 8.60 -6.32 -11.38
CA LYS A 197 7.87 -5.10 -11.74
C LYS A 197 8.52 -4.43 -12.95
N THR A 198 7.71 -3.87 -13.86
CA THR A 198 8.21 -2.95 -14.88
C THR A 198 8.52 -1.58 -14.29
N VAL A 199 9.56 -0.92 -14.74
CA VAL A 199 9.87 0.45 -14.32
C VAL A 199 8.77 1.43 -14.76
N GLY A 200 8.16 1.23 -15.93
CA GLY A 200 7.05 2.02 -16.46
C GLY A 200 5.70 1.82 -15.76
N GLU A 201 5.67 1.07 -14.65
CA GLU A 201 4.44 0.84 -13.87
C GLU A 201 3.28 0.20 -14.65
N GLU A 202 3.61 -0.71 -15.57
CA GLU A 202 2.60 -1.40 -16.37
C GLU A 202 2.21 -2.78 -15.85
N LEU A 203 3.15 -3.48 -15.19
CA LEU A 203 2.99 -4.84 -14.72
C LEU A 203 3.78 -5.07 -13.44
N TYR A 204 3.21 -5.82 -12.54
CA TYR A 204 3.97 -6.63 -11.59
C TYR A 204 3.40 -8.03 -11.50
N PHE A 205 4.26 -8.99 -11.20
CA PHE A 205 3.86 -10.36 -10.85
C PHE A 205 4.81 -10.95 -9.81
N ALA A 206 4.34 -11.94 -9.07
CA ALA A 206 5.14 -12.66 -8.09
C ALA A 206 4.52 -14.00 -7.71
N PRO A 207 5.30 -14.88 -7.07
CA PRO A 207 4.79 -16.11 -6.48
C PRO A 207 3.83 -15.86 -5.32
N GLU A 208 2.74 -16.62 -5.31
CA GLU A 208 1.76 -16.65 -4.23
C GLU A 208 1.17 -18.04 -4.07
N SER A 209 1.44 -18.72 -2.94
CA SER A 209 0.84 -19.99 -2.58
C SER A 209 0.94 -21.05 -3.69
N GLY A 210 2.14 -21.21 -4.27
CA GLY A 210 2.43 -22.15 -5.35
C GLY A 210 1.95 -21.75 -6.74
N ARG A 211 1.36 -20.57 -6.87
CA ARG A 211 0.93 -19.93 -8.13
C ARG A 211 1.65 -18.62 -8.36
N LEU A 212 1.26 -17.92 -9.42
CA LEU A 212 1.63 -16.56 -9.67
C LEU A 212 0.41 -15.65 -9.52
N PHE A 213 0.61 -14.46 -8.98
CA PHE A 213 -0.34 -13.37 -9.12
C PHE A 213 0.26 -12.27 -10.00
N ALA A 214 -0.60 -11.55 -10.69
CA ALA A 214 -0.19 -10.40 -11.48
C ALA A 214 -1.23 -9.26 -11.43
N SER A 215 -0.76 -8.06 -11.71
CA SER A 215 -1.59 -6.86 -11.86
C SER A 215 -1.14 -6.06 -13.08
N PRO A 216 -2.08 -5.55 -13.88
CA PRO A 216 -1.76 -4.63 -14.97
C PRO A 216 -1.44 -3.22 -14.47
N MET A 217 -1.32 -3.04 -13.16
CA MET A 217 -1.08 -1.76 -12.50
C MET A 217 -2.11 -0.67 -12.87
N ASP A 218 -3.36 -1.10 -13.12
CA ASP A 218 -4.48 -0.20 -13.39
C ASP A 218 -4.73 0.79 -12.24
N GLU A 219 -5.14 1.99 -12.58
CA GLU A 219 -5.51 3.07 -11.65
C GLU A 219 -6.84 3.72 -12.09
N VAL A 220 -7.85 2.89 -12.32
CA VAL A 220 -9.15 3.37 -12.77
C VAL A 220 -9.86 4.10 -11.63
N PRO A 221 -10.23 5.39 -11.79
CA PRO A 221 -11.00 6.12 -10.80
C PRO A 221 -12.29 5.38 -10.44
N SER A 222 -12.62 5.36 -9.17
CA SER A 222 -13.80 4.66 -8.65
C SER A 222 -14.44 5.44 -7.51
N GLU A 223 -15.74 5.28 -7.35
CA GLU A 223 -16.39 5.65 -6.10
C GLU A 223 -16.04 4.65 -4.99
N PRO A 224 -16.11 5.06 -3.71
CA PRO A 224 -15.94 4.15 -2.59
C PRO A 224 -16.94 2.98 -2.65
N THR A 225 -16.44 1.79 -2.88
CA THR A 225 -17.23 0.56 -3.05
C THR A 225 -16.41 -0.67 -2.69
N ASP A 226 -17.06 -1.82 -2.60
CA ASP A 226 -16.41 -3.13 -2.65
C ASP A 226 -16.08 -3.43 -4.12
N ALA A 227 -14.86 -3.05 -4.52
CA ALA A 227 -14.45 -3.03 -5.91
C ALA A 227 -14.37 -4.45 -6.49
N GLN A 228 -14.96 -4.61 -7.67
CA GLN A 228 -14.87 -5.83 -8.45
C GLN A 228 -13.93 -5.63 -9.65
N PRO A 229 -13.19 -6.67 -10.08
CA PRO A 229 -12.33 -6.57 -11.25
C PRO A 229 -13.18 -6.45 -12.51
N ASP A 230 -12.73 -5.63 -13.43
CA ASP A 230 -13.32 -5.52 -14.77
C ASP A 230 -12.63 -6.49 -15.73
N ASP A 231 -13.37 -7.06 -16.67
CA ASP A 231 -12.84 -8.07 -17.59
C ASP A 231 -11.75 -7.51 -18.51
N TYR A 232 -11.77 -6.21 -18.80
CA TYR A 232 -10.71 -5.56 -19.57
C TYR A 232 -9.38 -5.58 -18.81
N GLU A 233 -9.33 -5.13 -17.56
CA GLU A 233 -8.10 -5.12 -16.76
C GLU A 233 -7.63 -6.54 -16.44
N VAL A 234 -8.55 -7.49 -16.31
CA VAL A 234 -8.22 -8.92 -16.16
C VAL A 234 -7.51 -9.44 -17.40
N ALA A 235 -8.03 -9.18 -18.60
CA ALA A 235 -7.41 -9.55 -19.87
C ALA A 235 -6.09 -8.81 -20.08
N LEU A 236 -6.02 -7.52 -19.72
CA LEU A 236 -4.82 -6.71 -19.82
C LEU A 236 -3.69 -7.25 -18.92
N ALA A 237 -4.01 -7.75 -17.71
CA ALA A 237 -3.03 -8.36 -16.84
C ALA A 237 -2.40 -9.62 -17.47
N ALA A 238 -3.22 -10.51 -18.01
CA ALA A 238 -2.74 -11.71 -18.71
C ALA A 238 -1.88 -11.32 -19.91
N HIS A 239 -2.37 -10.43 -20.76
CA HIS A 239 -1.65 -9.95 -21.95
C HIS A 239 -0.27 -9.34 -21.59
N ARG A 240 -0.20 -8.51 -20.53
CA ARG A 240 1.09 -7.91 -20.11
C ARG A 240 2.06 -8.94 -19.57
N VAL A 241 1.58 -9.99 -18.87
CA VAL A 241 2.43 -11.13 -18.48
C VAL A 241 3.03 -11.79 -19.71
N GLU A 242 2.23 -12.10 -20.73
CA GLU A 242 2.67 -12.74 -21.98
C GLU A 242 3.63 -11.86 -22.81
N GLN A 243 3.43 -10.54 -22.76
CA GLN A 243 4.33 -9.59 -23.43
C GLN A 243 5.71 -9.49 -22.77
N ARG A 244 5.78 -9.59 -21.44
CA ARG A 244 7.03 -9.40 -20.67
C ARG A 244 7.74 -10.71 -20.34
N THR A 245 7.07 -11.85 -20.55
CA THR A 245 7.59 -13.18 -20.24
C THR A 245 7.34 -14.16 -21.39
N THR A 246 7.93 -15.35 -21.31
CA THR A 246 7.67 -16.49 -22.20
C THR A 246 6.47 -17.32 -21.77
N MET A 247 5.80 -16.93 -20.67
CA MET A 247 4.62 -17.63 -20.16
C MET A 247 3.39 -17.38 -21.01
N GLU A 248 2.51 -18.37 -21.06
CA GLU A 248 1.15 -18.28 -21.57
C GLU A 248 0.18 -18.36 -20.37
N VAL A 249 -0.74 -17.41 -20.25
CA VAL A 249 -1.77 -17.43 -19.19
C VAL A 249 -2.98 -18.21 -19.66
N LYS A 250 -2.87 -19.55 -19.63
CA LYS A 250 -3.90 -20.48 -20.13
C LYS A 250 -5.23 -20.35 -19.39
N ARG A 251 -5.21 -20.02 -18.10
CA ARG A 251 -6.39 -19.90 -17.25
C ARG A 251 -6.15 -18.97 -16.07
N ILE A 252 -7.08 -18.07 -15.84
CA ILE A 252 -7.15 -17.27 -14.62
C ILE A 252 -7.88 -18.09 -13.55
N VAL A 253 -7.21 -18.34 -12.43
CA VAL A 253 -7.74 -19.18 -11.32
C VAL A 253 -8.60 -18.34 -10.40
N HIS A 254 -8.12 -17.17 -10.00
CA HIS A 254 -8.86 -16.20 -9.21
C HIS A 254 -8.62 -14.78 -9.75
N LYS A 255 -9.59 -13.91 -9.56
CA LYS A 255 -9.48 -12.49 -9.84
C LYS A 255 -10.18 -11.69 -8.75
N TRP A 256 -9.59 -10.57 -8.37
CA TRP A 256 -10.20 -9.62 -7.44
C TRP A 256 -9.70 -8.20 -7.71
N ALA A 257 -10.35 -7.23 -7.13
CA ALA A 257 -9.89 -5.86 -7.14
C ALA A 257 -9.97 -5.24 -5.75
N GLY A 258 -9.20 -4.19 -5.55
CA GLY A 258 -9.25 -3.37 -4.34
C GLY A 258 -9.10 -1.89 -4.69
N LEU A 259 -9.46 -1.02 -3.76
CA LEU A 259 -9.29 0.42 -3.92
C LEU A 259 -8.01 0.88 -3.23
N ARG A 260 -7.18 1.60 -3.99
CA ARG A 260 -6.07 2.38 -3.49
C ARG A 260 -6.51 3.83 -3.42
N THR A 261 -6.40 4.46 -2.28
CA THR A 261 -6.94 5.80 -2.07
C THR A 261 -5.82 6.80 -1.92
N PHE A 262 -5.81 7.80 -2.78
CA PHE A 262 -4.78 8.82 -2.86
C PHE A 262 -5.35 10.19 -2.50
N ALA A 263 -4.60 10.99 -1.76
CA ALA A 263 -4.84 12.41 -1.67
C ALA A 263 -4.40 13.11 -2.97
N PRO A 264 -4.82 14.36 -3.22
CA PRO A 264 -4.51 15.06 -4.48
C PRO A 264 -3.02 15.18 -4.80
N ASP A 265 -2.16 15.19 -3.79
CA ASP A 265 -0.70 15.27 -3.89
C ASP A 265 0.01 13.91 -3.76
N ASN A 266 -0.74 12.82 -3.72
CA ASN A 266 -0.25 11.45 -3.53
C ASN A 266 0.57 11.23 -2.23
N LYS A 267 0.37 12.08 -1.20
CA LYS A 267 0.95 11.91 0.13
C LYS A 267 -0.14 11.49 1.12
N PRO A 268 0.16 10.65 2.13
CA PRO A 268 -0.79 10.33 3.18
C PRO A 268 -1.33 11.57 3.90
N VAL A 269 -2.52 11.46 4.46
CA VAL A 269 -3.15 12.52 5.27
C VAL A 269 -3.20 12.07 6.71
N VAL A 270 -2.43 12.74 7.57
CA VAL A 270 -2.31 12.41 9.00
C VAL A 270 -2.35 13.68 9.84
N GLY A 271 -3.23 13.72 10.81
CA GLY A 271 -3.33 14.85 11.74
C GLY A 271 -4.76 15.30 12.01
N PHE A 272 -4.90 16.18 12.99
CA PHE A 272 -6.20 16.76 13.34
C PHE A 272 -6.74 17.65 12.23
N ALA A 273 -8.04 17.53 11.97
CA ALA A 273 -8.76 18.42 11.09
C ALA A 273 -8.70 19.85 11.66
N PRO A 274 -8.41 20.86 10.83
CA PRO A 274 -8.30 22.24 11.31
C PRO A 274 -9.66 22.90 11.62
N ASP A 275 -10.74 22.34 11.07
CA ASP A 275 -12.13 22.81 11.15
C ASP A 275 -12.99 21.99 12.12
N ALA A 276 -12.43 20.92 12.73
CA ALA A 276 -13.16 20.04 13.64
C ALA A 276 -12.27 19.51 14.75
N GLU A 277 -12.40 20.06 15.95
CA GLU A 277 -11.64 19.60 17.12
C GLU A 277 -11.93 18.15 17.45
N GLY A 278 -10.87 17.35 17.71
CA GLY A 278 -10.96 15.94 18.03
C GLY A 278 -11.25 15.04 16.83
N PHE A 279 -11.33 15.56 15.59
CA PHE A 279 -11.39 14.75 14.38
C PHE A 279 -9.98 14.58 13.81
N PHE A 280 -9.51 13.33 13.72
CA PHE A 280 -8.17 13.00 13.27
C PHE A 280 -8.22 12.21 11.96
N TRP A 281 -7.46 12.65 10.96
CA TRP A 281 -7.30 11.96 9.68
C TRP A 281 -6.17 10.94 9.73
N LEU A 282 -6.42 9.73 9.20
CA LEU A 282 -5.42 8.69 8.94
C LEU A 282 -5.79 7.98 7.63
N ALA A 283 -5.54 8.62 6.50
CA ALA A 283 -6.04 8.20 5.20
C ALA A 283 -5.04 8.48 4.07
N GLY A 284 -5.38 8.09 2.84
CA GLY A 284 -4.60 8.45 1.65
C GLY A 284 -3.29 7.68 1.50
N GLN A 285 -3.13 6.49 2.09
CA GLN A 285 -1.90 5.68 2.01
C GLN A 285 -1.65 5.06 0.62
N GLY A 286 -2.60 5.19 -0.31
CA GLY A 286 -2.48 4.65 -1.66
C GLY A 286 -2.23 3.15 -1.66
N GLY A 287 -1.16 2.72 -2.36
CA GLY A 287 -0.75 1.32 -2.43
C GLY A 287 0.26 0.88 -1.36
N SER A 288 0.68 1.77 -0.46
CA SER A 288 1.77 1.54 0.50
C SER A 288 1.33 1.29 1.94
N GLY A 289 0.02 1.26 2.21
CA GLY A 289 -0.53 1.22 3.57
C GLY A 289 0.03 0.12 4.47
N LEU A 290 0.17 -1.10 3.96
CA LEU A 290 0.73 -2.22 4.76
C LEU A 290 2.20 -2.01 5.11
N GLN A 291 3.03 -1.66 4.12
CA GLN A 291 4.47 -1.51 4.37
C GLN A 291 4.83 -0.30 5.23
N THR A 292 3.94 0.71 5.31
CA THR A 292 4.14 1.92 6.12
C THR A 292 3.35 1.90 7.42
N SER A 293 2.53 0.86 7.68
CA SER A 293 1.61 0.83 8.82
C SER A 293 2.28 0.98 10.19
N PRO A 294 3.47 0.41 10.48
CA PRO A 294 4.13 0.63 11.78
C PRO A 294 4.52 2.08 12.01
N ALA A 295 5.17 2.71 11.04
CA ALA A 295 5.55 4.12 11.13
C ALA A 295 4.32 5.04 11.19
N MET A 296 3.29 4.74 10.39
CA MET A 296 2.04 5.51 10.40
C MET A 296 1.29 5.38 11.73
N ALA A 297 1.28 4.19 12.33
CA ALA A 297 0.66 3.97 13.64
C ALA A 297 1.41 4.74 14.75
N GLN A 298 2.75 4.67 14.77
CA GLN A 298 3.58 5.41 15.70
C GLN A 298 3.38 6.93 15.54
N LEU A 299 3.38 7.41 14.31
CA LEU A 299 3.16 8.81 14.00
C LEU A 299 1.78 9.28 14.46
N ALA A 300 0.71 8.55 14.11
CA ALA A 300 -0.64 8.90 14.51
C ALA A 300 -0.79 8.92 16.04
N ALA A 301 -0.27 7.90 16.73
CA ALA A 301 -0.30 7.85 18.19
C ALA A 301 0.45 9.03 18.82
N SER A 302 1.66 9.35 18.36
CA SER A 302 2.44 10.46 18.89
C SER A 302 1.77 11.82 18.67
N LEU A 303 1.13 12.03 17.53
CA LEU A 303 0.38 13.26 17.24
C LEU A 303 -0.88 13.41 18.11
N ILE A 304 -1.54 12.29 18.42
CA ILE A 304 -2.74 12.29 19.28
C ILE A 304 -2.36 12.56 20.73
N VAL A 305 -1.27 11.97 21.24
CA VAL A 305 -0.86 12.06 22.64
C VAL A 305 0.03 13.28 22.91
N ASP A 306 1.07 13.48 22.11
CA ASP A 306 2.16 14.43 22.40
C ASP A 306 2.21 15.61 21.42
N SER A 307 1.42 15.61 20.35
CA SER A 307 1.45 16.61 19.26
C SER A 307 2.83 16.74 18.58
N ARG A 308 3.64 15.68 18.59
CA ARG A 308 4.99 15.66 18.03
C ARG A 308 5.14 14.62 16.93
N CYS A 309 5.91 14.95 15.88
CA CYS A 309 6.39 13.97 14.92
C CYS A 309 7.69 13.35 15.44
N LEU A 310 7.72 12.01 15.61
CA LEU A 310 8.86 11.27 16.13
C LEU A 310 9.64 10.52 15.03
N ILE A 311 9.27 10.68 13.76
CA ILE A 311 9.93 10.00 12.64
C ILE A 311 10.87 11.01 11.97
N ALA A 312 12.16 10.66 11.94
CA ALA A 312 13.15 11.43 11.21
C ALA A 312 12.78 11.52 9.71
N ASP A 313 13.18 12.60 9.06
CA ASP A 313 12.97 12.86 7.63
C ASP A 313 11.50 12.95 7.18
N VAL A 314 10.56 12.98 8.13
CA VAL A 314 9.13 13.20 7.86
C VAL A 314 8.72 14.58 8.34
N LYS A 315 8.33 15.44 7.42
CA LYS A 315 7.85 16.79 7.72
C LYS A 315 6.33 16.78 7.90
N MET A 316 5.87 17.39 8.99
CA MET A 316 4.43 17.45 9.29
C MET A 316 3.63 18.24 8.24
N GLU A 317 4.25 19.23 7.60
CA GLU A 317 3.64 20.00 6.52
C GLU A 317 3.22 19.10 5.34
N ASP A 318 3.96 18.01 5.11
CA ASP A 318 3.68 17.04 4.05
C ASP A 318 2.52 16.09 4.39
N LEU A 319 2.12 16.00 5.66
CA LEU A 319 1.12 15.03 6.14
C LEU A 319 -0.17 15.68 6.61
N THR A 320 -0.09 16.89 7.18
CA THR A 320 -1.25 17.56 7.79
C THR A 320 -2.40 17.80 6.79
N PRO A 321 -3.67 17.56 7.17
CA PRO A 321 -4.82 17.93 6.34
C PRO A 321 -4.91 19.43 6.05
N ARG A 322 -4.26 20.28 6.85
CA ARG A 322 -4.19 21.75 6.64
C ARG A 322 -3.65 22.14 5.27
N ARG A 323 -2.80 21.31 4.64
CA ARG A 323 -2.23 21.58 3.32
C ARG A 323 -3.26 21.61 2.18
N PHE A 324 -4.49 21.11 2.44
CA PHE A 324 -5.61 21.14 1.49
C PHE A 324 -6.61 22.27 1.76
N LEU A 325 -6.44 23.01 2.84
CA LEU A 325 -7.25 24.21 3.03
C LEU A 325 -6.88 25.20 1.93
N ARG A 326 -7.88 25.69 1.21
CA ARG A 326 -7.70 26.85 0.34
C ARG A 326 -7.26 28.01 1.24
N GLN A 327 -6.09 28.59 0.98
CA GLN A 327 -5.79 29.91 1.54
C GLN A 327 -6.91 30.82 1.06
N PRO A 328 -7.57 31.60 1.94
CA PRO A 328 -8.49 32.63 1.50
C PRO A 328 -7.72 33.53 0.55
N ALA A 329 -8.33 33.77 -0.64
CA ALA A 329 -7.79 34.63 -1.67
C ALA A 329 -7.64 36.07 -1.18
#